data_17731a1ce8adc7e99e58ea06fc171d4e
#
_entry.id   17731a1ce8adc7e99e58ea06fc171d4e
#
_cell.length_a   1.000
_cell.length_b   1.000
_cell.length_c   1.000
_cell.angle_alpha   90.00
_cell.angle_beta   90.00
_cell.angle_gamma   90.00
#
_symmetry.space_group_name_H-M   'P 1'
#
loop_
_entity.id
_entity.type
_entity.pdbx_description
1 polymer ?
#
loop_
_entity_poly.entity_id
_entity_poly.type
_entity_poly.pdbx_seq_one_letter_code
_entity_poly.pdbx_strand_id
1 'polypeptide(L)'
;MYEIPWFLSGERKTFEGIASPELGILWKYFSNIRYFYIFYRNVFLLQNFEAMFLWNEKAIQIVAGPCSVESEEQLFATARGLKKIGIQTLRGGIWKPRSRAHHFEGVGESGLRWLQRVLQELSMQVAIPGLLLFCGSIRTCFFVRDVDVNYAGVVKGRKEEFVRLGLTEKTHYLASTGIQGQIADSRSLVLLDAYAVDGLQAEQIRFLHAPEYLNPTYEYGVTFERGTAVEYGDRKHIFISGTASIDNRGEVVYPGNIAGQTRRMLLNIEALLKEAGSSLADLAKMIVYLRDIADYPIVRDLMEQQFPDVPKVIVLAPVCRPGWLIETECIAIKAGGNPEFRNL
;
A
#
# COMPACT_ATOMS: atom_id res chain seq x y z
N MET A 1 -15.92 -14.13 -17.68
CA MET A 1 -15.16 -13.18 -18.50
C MET A 1 -15.83 -11.82 -18.31
N TYR A 2 -15.33 -11.02 -17.35
CA TYR A 2 -15.88 -9.68 -17.13
C TYR A 2 -14.86 -8.70 -17.69
N GLU A 3 -15.24 -8.01 -18.76
CA GLU A 3 -14.50 -6.88 -19.30
C GLU A 3 -14.68 -5.70 -18.35
N ILE A 4 -13.60 -5.21 -17.80
CA ILE A 4 -13.56 -3.91 -17.12
C ILE A 4 -13.36 -2.87 -18.22
N PRO A 5 -14.31 -1.93 -18.44
CA PRO A 5 -14.15 -0.93 -19.47
C PRO A 5 -13.06 0.05 -19.05
N TRP A 6 -12.04 0.12 -19.85
CA TRP A 6 -10.98 1.14 -19.78
C TRP A 6 -11.46 2.41 -20.44
N PHE A 7 -11.72 3.43 -19.66
CA PHE A 7 -11.82 4.78 -20.17
C PHE A 7 -10.44 5.44 -20.13
N LEU A 8 -9.71 5.28 -21.22
CA LEU A 8 -8.74 6.26 -21.67
C LEU A 8 -9.21 6.69 -23.05
N SER A 9 -9.55 7.99 -23.17
CA SER A 9 -9.85 8.73 -24.41
C SER A 9 -9.66 7.93 -25.71
N GLY A 10 -10.71 7.37 -26.23
CA GLY A 10 -11.06 7.28 -27.64
C GLY A 10 -10.27 6.38 -28.56
N GLU A 11 -9.17 5.73 -28.19
CA GLU A 11 -8.45 4.85 -29.12
C GLU A 11 -8.01 3.56 -28.44
N ARG A 12 -8.46 2.43 -28.95
CA ARG A 12 -7.84 1.13 -28.72
C ARG A 12 -6.46 1.14 -29.38
N LYS A 13 -5.43 1.47 -28.63
CA LYS A 13 -4.08 1.15 -29.04
C LYS A 13 -3.85 -0.32 -28.72
N THR A 14 -3.91 -1.17 -29.73
CA THR A 14 -3.40 -2.52 -29.67
C THR A 14 -1.91 -2.47 -29.38
N PHE A 15 -1.40 -3.45 -28.65
CA PHE A 15 0.01 -3.55 -28.22
C PHE A 15 1.02 -3.59 -29.38
N GLU A 16 0.56 -3.68 -30.61
CA GLU A 16 1.38 -3.73 -31.85
C GLU A 16 2.18 -2.45 -32.13
N GLY A 17 1.82 -1.31 -31.54
CA GLY A 17 2.52 -0.04 -31.77
C GLY A 17 3.62 0.29 -30.76
N ILE A 18 3.86 -0.55 -29.75
CA ILE A 18 4.84 -0.30 -28.66
C ILE A 18 5.91 -1.41 -28.60
N ALA A 19 5.74 -2.48 -29.35
CA ALA A 19 6.67 -3.60 -29.34
C ALA A 19 7.92 -3.29 -30.15
N SER A 20 9.05 -3.05 -29.47
CA SER A 20 10.35 -3.32 -30.07
C SER A 20 10.46 -4.84 -30.39
N PRO A 21 11.30 -5.26 -31.35
CA PRO A 21 11.50 -6.68 -31.64
C PRO A 21 11.83 -7.53 -30.40
N GLU A 22 12.43 -6.93 -29.38
CA GLU A 22 12.78 -7.58 -28.12
C GLU A 22 11.54 -7.85 -27.22
N LEU A 23 10.53 -6.99 -27.24
CA LEU A 23 9.26 -7.23 -26.56
C LEU A 23 8.44 -8.36 -27.21
N GLY A 24 8.57 -8.55 -28.52
CA GLY A 24 7.99 -9.70 -29.23
C GLY A 24 8.61 -11.03 -28.81
N ILE A 25 9.89 -11.05 -28.46
CA ILE A 25 10.60 -12.22 -27.92
C ILE A 25 10.10 -12.52 -26.49
N LEU A 26 9.93 -11.49 -25.66
CA LEU A 26 9.32 -11.60 -24.33
C LEU A 26 7.94 -12.25 -24.39
N TRP A 27 7.09 -11.83 -25.33
CA TRP A 27 5.75 -12.38 -25.50
C TRP A 27 5.76 -13.90 -25.82
N LYS A 28 6.73 -14.36 -26.59
CA LYS A 28 6.86 -15.77 -26.95
C LYS A 28 7.24 -16.67 -25.77
N TYR A 29 7.95 -16.12 -24.78
CA TYR A 29 8.29 -16.84 -23.53
C TYR A 29 7.20 -16.73 -22.46
N PHE A 30 6.26 -15.79 -22.60
CA PHE A 30 5.23 -15.47 -21.62
C PHE A 30 3.81 -15.87 -22.07
N SER A 31 3.66 -16.75 -23.05
CA SER A 31 2.38 -17.18 -23.62
C SER A 31 1.39 -17.84 -22.64
N ASN A 32 1.80 -18.10 -21.39
CA ASN A 32 0.95 -18.65 -20.34
C ASN A 32 0.52 -17.61 -19.27
N ILE A 33 0.72 -16.33 -19.51
CA ILE A 33 0.32 -15.27 -18.59
C ILE A 33 -1.18 -15.05 -18.68
N ARG A 34 -1.92 -15.30 -17.58
CA ARG A 34 -3.38 -15.17 -17.54
C ARG A 34 -3.91 -13.80 -17.14
N TYR A 35 -3.13 -12.93 -16.47
CA TYR A 35 -3.61 -11.63 -15.99
C TYR A 35 -2.52 -10.57 -15.91
N PHE A 36 -2.82 -9.36 -16.41
CA PHE A 36 -2.01 -8.14 -16.29
C PHE A 36 -2.74 -7.12 -15.43
N TYR A 37 -2.07 -6.55 -14.42
CA TYR A 37 -2.54 -5.37 -13.71
C TYR A 37 -1.56 -4.22 -13.90
N ILE A 38 -2.08 -3.10 -14.39
CA ILE A 38 -1.30 -1.88 -14.63
C ILE A 38 -1.72 -0.84 -13.59
N PHE A 39 -0.82 -0.42 -12.72
CA PHE A 39 -1.01 0.74 -11.85
C PHE A 39 -0.29 1.96 -12.42
N TYR A 40 -1.01 3.09 -12.42
CA TYR A 40 -0.55 4.32 -13.03
C TYR A 40 0.55 4.99 -12.20
N ARG A 41 1.60 5.38 -12.86
CA ARG A 41 2.84 6.00 -12.39
C ARG A 41 3.66 5.12 -11.46
N ASN A 42 4.54 4.38 -12.05
CA ASN A 42 5.81 3.82 -11.59
C ASN A 42 5.87 2.34 -11.22
N VAL A 43 4.75 1.57 -11.09
CA VAL A 43 4.82 0.13 -10.79
C VAL A 43 3.74 -0.66 -11.52
N PHE A 44 4.13 -1.76 -12.18
CA PHE A 44 3.22 -2.72 -12.83
C PHE A 44 3.35 -4.09 -12.20
N LEU A 45 2.24 -4.71 -11.81
CA LEU A 45 2.19 -6.06 -11.25
C LEU A 45 1.46 -7.04 -12.18
N LEU A 46 2.12 -8.14 -12.50
CA LEU A 46 1.55 -9.25 -13.25
C LEU A 46 1.24 -10.42 -12.30
N GLN A 47 -0.03 -10.89 -12.26
CA GLN A 47 -0.38 -12.09 -11.50
C GLN A 47 -0.01 -13.37 -12.26
N ASN A 48 0.63 -14.31 -11.54
CA ASN A 48 1.13 -15.63 -11.98
C ASN A 48 2.48 -15.64 -12.71
N PHE A 49 2.91 -14.57 -13.29
CA PHE A 49 4.29 -14.32 -13.65
C PHE A 49 4.55 -12.87 -13.30
N GLU A 50 5.22 -12.61 -12.22
CA GLU A 50 5.31 -11.25 -11.73
C GLU A 50 6.52 -10.57 -12.38
N ALA A 51 6.28 -9.70 -13.35
CA ALA A 51 7.22 -8.68 -13.77
C ALA A 51 6.84 -7.37 -13.09
N MET A 52 7.77 -6.76 -12.42
CA MET A 52 7.65 -5.43 -11.86
C MET A 52 8.42 -4.47 -12.75
N PHE A 53 7.74 -3.45 -13.28
CA PHE A 53 8.37 -2.41 -14.06
C PHE A 53 8.59 -1.20 -13.17
N LEU A 54 9.85 -0.86 -12.95
CA LEU A 54 10.23 0.39 -12.29
C LEU A 54 10.46 1.44 -13.38
N TRP A 55 9.63 2.47 -13.36
CA TRP A 55 9.73 3.60 -14.30
C TRP A 55 10.61 4.68 -13.70
N ASN A 56 11.73 4.97 -14.33
CA ASN A 56 12.41 6.24 -14.12
C ASN A 56 12.21 7.11 -15.37
N GLU A 57 12.40 8.41 -15.25
CA GLU A 57 12.13 9.39 -16.32
C GLU A 57 12.89 9.12 -17.64
N LYS A 58 13.85 8.20 -17.64
CA LYS A 58 14.74 7.92 -18.77
C LYS A 58 14.67 6.50 -19.33
N ALA A 59 14.17 5.52 -18.56
CA ALA A 59 14.07 4.14 -19.02
C ALA A 59 13.06 3.31 -18.19
N ILE A 60 12.39 2.38 -18.86
CA ILE A 60 11.59 1.33 -18.20
C ILE A 60 12.57 0.29 -17.65
N GLN A 61 12.55 0.07 -16.35
CA GLN A 61 13.23 -1.07 -15.74
C GLN A 61 12.26 -2.25 -15.61
N ILE A 62 12.64 -3.37 -16.20
CA ILE A 62 11.86 -4.60 -16.14
C ILE A 62 12.39 -5.47 -15.00
N VAL A 63 11.55 -5.80 -14.04
CA VAL A 63 11.84 -6.77 -12.98
C VAL A 63 11.03 -8.01 -13.25
N ALA A 64 11.66 -9.13 -13.56
CA ALA A 64 10.98 -10.37 -13.92
C ALA A 64 11.59 -11.58 -13.19
N GLY A 65 10.76 -12.59 -12.92
CA GLY A 65 11.22 -13.82 -12.27
C GLY A 65 10.10 -14.63 -11.64
N PRO A 66 10.41 -15.77 -10.99
CA PRO A 66 9.41 -16.68 -10.49
C PRO A 66 8.60 -16.06 -9.35
N CYS A 67 7.29 -16.24 -9.40
CA CYS A 67 6.39 -15.93 -8.29
C CYS A 67 6.78 -16.75 -7.05
N SER A 68 7.18 -18.00 -7.24
CA SER A 68 7.68 -18.91 -6.21
C SER A 68 9.02 -19.47 -6.63
N VAL A 69 10.04 -19.23 -5.83
CA VAL A 69 11.33 -19.94 -5.94
C VAL A 69 11.17 -21.24 -5.23
N GLU A 70 11.37 -22.36 -5.95
CA GLU A 70 11.16 -23.71 -5.42
C GLU A 70 12.48 -24.48 -5.31
N SER A 71 13.46 -24.15 -6.17
CA SER A 71 14.80 -24.69 -6.09
C SER A 71 15.85 -23.70 -6.61
N GLU A 72 17.11 -23.95 -6.29
CA GLU A 72 18.24 -23.15 -6.78
C GLU A 72 18.39 -23.28 -8.29
N GLU A 73 18.23 -24.50 -8.83
CA GLU A 73 18.30 -24.77 -10.25
C GLU A 73 17.28 -23.99 -11.06
N GLN A 74 16.02 -23.98 -10.58
CA GLN A 74 14.92 -23.19 -11.18
C GLN A 74 15.27 -21.71 -11.20
N LEU A 75 15.77 -21.18 -10.07
CA LEU A 75 16.11 -19.78 -9.93
C LEU A 75 17.22 -19.37 -10.90
N PHE A 76 18.32 -20.14 -10.95
CA PHE A 76 19.44 -19.88 -11.84
C PHE A 76 19.10 -20.06 -13.32
N ALA A 77 18.29 -21.07 -13.66
CA ALA A 77 17.80 -21.24 -15.03
C ALA A 77 16.99 -20.03 -15.49
N THR A 78 16.06 -19.57 -14.63
CA THR A 78 15.27 -18.36 -14.88
C THR A 78 16.15 -17.11 -15.02
N ALA A 79 17.09 -16.90 -14.09
CA ALA A 79 17.99 -15.75 -14.11
C ALA A 79 18.84 -15.69 -15.38
N ARG A 80 19.43 -16.82 -15.80
CA ARG A 80 20.20 -16.90 -17.04
C ARG A 80 19.34 -16.63 -18.29
N GLY A 81 18.10 -17.14 -18.31
CA GLY A 81 17.14 -16.88 -19.39
C GLY A 81 16.80 -15.40 -19.49
N LEU A 82 16.49 -14.76 -18.38
CA LEU A 82 16.17 -13.33 -18.31
C LEU A 82 17.37 -12.44 -18.70
N LYS A 83 18.56 -12.78 -18.23
CA LYS A 83 19.78 -12.06 -18.59
C LYS A 83 20.07 -12.11 -20.09
N LYS A 84 19.84 -13.25 -20.74
CA LYS A 84 20.02 -13.40 -22.21
C LYS A 84 19.13 -12.47 -23.05
N ILE A 85 17.96 -12.10 -22.51
CA ILE A 85 17.03 -11.16 -23.17
C ILE A 85 17.15 -9.73 -22.66
N GLY A 86 18.23 -9.40 -21.92
CA GLY A 86 18.56 -8.03 -21.50
C GLY A 86 17.91 -7.59 -20.19
N ILE A 87 17.18 -8.44 -19.49
CA ILE A 87 16.61 -8.10 -18.18
C ILE A 87 17.71 -8.13 -17.13
N GLN A 88 17.86 -7.01 -16.40
CA GLN A 88 18.91 -6.82 -15.42
C GLN A 88 18.48 -7.12 -13.98
N THR A 89 17.18 -7.15 -13.71
CA THR A 89 16.65 -7.35 -12.36
C THR A 89 15.80 -8.62 -12.29
N LEU A 90 16.27 -9.59 -11.48
CA LEU A 90 15.57 -10.83 -11.18
C LEU A 90 14.65 -10.64 -9.97
N ARG A 91 13.38 -10.98 -10.11
CA ARG A 91 12.46 -11.16 -9.00
C ARG A 91 12.52 -12.61 -8.49
N GLY A 92 12.58 -12.79 -7.18
CA GLY A 92 12.50 -14.11 -6.56
C GLY A 92 11.55 -14.14 -5.37
N GLY A 93 10.39 -14.77 -5.51
CA GLY A 93 9.45 -14.97 -4.39
C GLY A 93 9.88 -16.12 -3.51
N ILE A 94 10.65 -15.84 -2.44
CA ILE A 94 11.21 -16.84 -1.51
C ILE A 94 10.36 -17.01 -0.25
N TRP A 95 9.48 -16.05 0.05
CA TRP A 95 8.45 -16.16 1.09
C TRP A 95 7.07 -16.06 0.47
N LYS A 96 6.19 -16.98 0.88
CA LYS A 96 4.82 -17.06 0.38
C LYS A 96 3.85 -17.08 1.54
N PRO A 97 3.23 -15.93 1.91
CA PRO A 97 2.13 -15.95 2.84
C PRO A 97 1.00 -16.83 2.27
N ARG A 98 0.53 -17.78 3.06
CA ARG A 98 -0.52 -18.72 2.66
C ARG A 98 -1.72 -18.62 3.58
N SER A 99 -2.89 -18.64 3.00
CA SER A 99 -4.18 -18.66 3.72
C SER A 99 -4.58 -20.05 4.21
N ARG A 100 -3.84 -21.10 3.82
CA ARG A 100 -4.09 -22.48 4.24
C ARG A 100 -2.84 -23.07 4.89
N ALA A 101 -3.01 -23.72 6.02
CA ALA A 101 -1.96 -24.48 6.67
C ALA A 101 -1.40 -25.59 5.75
N HIS A 102 -0.11 -25.91 5.89
CA HIS A 102 0.60 -26.95 5.15
C HIS A 102 0.78 -26.74 3.64
N HIS A 103 0.54 -25.54 3.11
CA HIS A 103 0.97 -25.18 1.77
C HIS A 103 2.43 -24.70 1.77
N PHE A 104 3.10 -24.85 0.62
CA PHE A 104 4.48 -24.40 0.45
C PHE A 104 4.59 -22.88 0.73
N GLU A 105 5.30 -22.53 1.80
CA GLU A 105 5.46 -21.14 2.29
C GLU A 105 6.67 -20.41 1.67
N GLY A 106 7.33 -21.05 0.72
CA GLY A 106 8.56 -20.57 0.10
C GLY A 106 9.78 -21.24 0.72
N VAL A 107 10.93 -21.01 0.10
CA VAL A 107 12.22 -21.58 0.53
C VAL A 107 12.90 -20.78 1.65
N GLY A 108 12.35 -19.60 1.97
CA GLY A 108 12.83 -18.78 3.08
C GLY A 108 14.30 -18.36 2.95
N GLU A 109 15.06 -18.47 4.04
CA GLU A 109 16.47 -18.07 4.11
C GLU A 109 17.39 -18.77 3.10
N SER A 110 17.10 -20.01 2.72
CA SER A 110 17.85 -20.69 1.68
C SER A 110 17.77 -19.95 0.35
N GLY A 111 16.59 -19.44 0.03
CA GLY A 111 16.37 -18.62 -1.16
C GLY A 111 17.14 -17.30 -1.15
N LEU A 112 17.37 -16.68 0.03
CA LEU A 112 18.22 -15.49 0.14
C LEU A 112 19.65 -15.78 -0.31
N ARG A 113 20.22 -16.92 0.13
CA ARG A 113 21.57 -17.33 -0.29
C ARG A 113 21.65 -17.56 -1.80
N TRP A 114 20.63 -18.18 -2.38
CA TRP A 114 20.57 -18.40 -3.83
C TRP A 114 20.46 -17.08 -4.61
N LEU A 115 19.62 -16.14 -4.15
CA LEU A 115 19.49 -14.84 -4.77
C LEU A 115 20.77 -14.02 -4.66
N GLN A 116 21.47 -14.09 -3.52
CA GLN A 116 22.78 -13.45 -3.34
C GLN A 116 23.83 -14.02 -4.32
N ARG A 117 23.82 -15.32 -4.56
CA ARG A 117 24.67 -15.94 -5.57
C ARG A 117 24.31 -15.48 -6.99
N VAL A 118 23.04 -15.33 -7.33
CA VAL A 118 22.60 -14.77 -8.62
C VAL A 118 23.16 -13.37 -8.82
N LEU A 119 23.09 -12.51 -7.78
CA LEU A 119 23.67 -11.17 -7.81
C LEU A 119 25.18 -11.20 -8.07
N GLN A 120 25.89 -12.09 -7.40
CA GLN A 120 27.34 -12.22 -7.51
C GLN A 120 27.79 -12.88 -8.83
N GLU A 121 27.23 -14.04 -9.18
CA GLU A 121 27.67 -14.87 -10.32
C GLU A 121 27.15 -14.37 -11.66
N LEU A 122 25.94 -13.81 -11.68
CA LEU A 122 25.31 -13.32 -12.90
C LEU A 122 25.28 -11.79 -13.01
N SER A 123 25.75 -11.05 -12.01
CA SER A 123 25.74 -9.58 -11.97
C SER A 123 24.33 -9.02 -12.28
N MET A 124 23.28 -9.69 -11.80
CA MET A 124 21.89 -9.24 -11.91
C MET A 124 21.47 -8.59 -10.60
N GLN A 125 20.70 -7.51 -10.68
CA GLN A 125 19.99 -6.99 -9.51
C GLN A 125 18.95 -8.03 -9.05
N VAL A 126 18.59 -8.00 -7.77
CA VAL A 126 17.64 -8.94 -7.18
C VAL A 126 16.54 -8.19 -6.45
N ALA A 127 15.29 -8.54 -6.76
CA ALA A 127 14.12 -8.04 -6.09
C ALA A 127 13.39 -9.20 -5.39
N ILE A 128 13.14 -9.04 -4.09
CA ILE A 128 12.44 -10.04 -3.27
C ILE A 128 11.06 -9.49 -2.92
N PRO A 129 9.97 -10.02 -3.50
CA PRO A 129 8.62 -9.65 -3.11
C PRO A 129 8.39 -9.92 -1.62
N GLY A 130 7.77 -8.99 -0.93
CA GLY A 130 7.62 -9.07 0.52
C GLY A 130 8.73 -8.31 1.27
N LEU A 131 9.99 -8.45 0.91
CA LEU A 131 11.07 -7.64 1.50
C LEU A 131 10.98 -6.18 0.99
N LEU A 132 10.69 -5.98 -0.29
CA LEU A 132 10.43 -4.64 -0.87
C LEU A 132 9.18 -3.98 -0.29
N LEU A 133 8.17 -4.76 0.11
CA LEU A 133 6.98 -4.22 0.76
C LEU A 133 7.27 -3.62 2.14
N PHE A 134 8.34 -4.02 2.80
CA PHE A 134 8.67 -3.55 4.15
C PHE A 134 9.89 -2.62 4.20
N CYS A 135 10.83 -2.75 3.27
CA CYS A 135 11.89 -1.76 3.08
C CYS A 135 11.34 -0.57 2.29
N GLY A 136 11.10 0.55 2.98
CA GLY A 136 10.53 1.75 2.36
C GLY A 136 9.00 1.79 2.31
N SER A 137 8.29 0.83 2.93
CA SER A 137 6.83 0.91 3.07
C SER A 137 6.44 2.09 3.95
N ILE A 138 5.56 2.93 3.40
CA ILE A 138 5.05 4.14 4.05
C ILE A 138 3.66 3.88 4.61
N ARG A 139 2.83 3.14 3.85
CA ARG A 139 1.43 2.97 4.15
C ARG A 139 0.90 1.65 3.64
N THR A 140 -0.07 1.10 4.37
CA THR A 140 -0.88 -0.06 3.97
C THR A 140 -2.38 0.24 4.04
N CYS A 141 -3.18 -0.43 3.23
CA CYS A 141 -4.63 -0.44 3.34
C CYS A 141 -5.14 -1.89 3.31
N PHE A 142 -5.93 -2.27 4.32
CA PHE A 142 -6.53 -3.58 4.43
C PHE A 142 -8.02 -3.50 4.12
N PHE A 143 -8.44 -4.19 3.07
CA PHE A 143 -9.85 -4.38 2.74
C PHE A 143 -10.26 -5.75 3.28
N VAL A 144 -11.11 -5.74 4.30
CA VAL A 144 -11.45 -6.94 5.07
C VAL A 144 -12.90 -7.32 4.78
N ARG A 145 -13.12 -8.55 4.30
CA ARG A 145 -14.48 -9.06 4.12
C ARG A 145 -15.12 -9.26 5.49
N ASP A 146 -16.39 -8.86 5.64
CA ASP A 146 -17.12 -8.95 6.88
C ASP A 146 -16.28 -8.41 8.06
N VAL A 147 -15.92 -7.13 7.97
CA VAL A 147 -14.92 -6.48 8.84
C VAL A 147 -15.23 -6.67 10.32
N ASP A 148 -16.48 -6.61 10.72
CA ASP A 148 -16.92 -6.77 12.12
C ASP A 148 -16.61 -8.20 12.67
N VAL A 149 -16.48 -9.19 11.79
CA VAL A 149 -16.17 -10.60 12.14
C VAL A 149 -14.69 -10.90 11.98
N ASN A 150 -14.07 -10.46 10.89
CA ASN A 150 -12.76 -10.91 10.48
C ASN A 150 -11.61 -9.98 10.91
N TYR A 151 -11.90 -8.74 11.34
CA TYR A 151 -10.86 -7.75 11.64
C TYR A 151 -9.91 -8.18 12.76
N ALA A 152 -10.43 -8.85 13.80
CA ALA A 152 -9.59 -9.37 14.89
C ALA A 152 -8.53 -10.36 14.40
N GLY A 153 -8.87 -11.21 13.42
CA GLY A 153 -7.93 -12.13 12.77
C GLY A 153 -6.85 -11.40 11.98
N VAL A 154 -7.23 -10.34 11.26
CA VAL A 154 -6.27 -9.49 10.51
C VAL A 154 -5.31 -8.81 11.47
N VAL A 155 -5.78 -8.23 12.57
CA VAL A 155 -4.95 -7.58 13.59
C VAL A 155 -3.96 -8.57 14.18
N LYS A 156 -4.40 -9.78 14.53
CA LYS A 156 -3.53 -10.84 15.06
C LYS A 156 -2.45 -11.23 14.06
N GLY A 157 -2.82 -11.58 12.83
CA GLY A 157 -1.86 -11.98 11.79
C GLY A 157 -0.87 -10.88 11.44
N ARG A 158 -1.34 -9.63 11.36
CA ARG A 158 -0.47 -8.46 11.13
C ARG A 158 0.54 -8.28 12.28
N LYS A 159 0.10 -8.41 13.53
CA LYS A 159 0.97 -8.28 14.71
C LYS A 159 2.07 -9.33 14.70
N GLU A 160 1.73 -10.59 14.41
CA GLU A 160 2.68 -11.69 14.32
C GLU A 160 3.72 -11.44 13.22
N GLU A 161 3.28 -11.01 12.04
CA GLU A 161 4.18 -10.73 10.92
C GLU A 161 5.05 -9.49 11.16
N PHE A 162 4.49 -8.43 11.74
CA PHE A 162 5.23 -7.22 12.04
C PHE A 162 6.35 -7.47 13.06
N VAL A 163 6.11 -8.29 14.08
CA VAL A 163 7.17 -8.70 15.04
C VAL A 163 8.30 -9.40 14.31
N ARG A 164 8.01 -10.31 13.37
CA ARG A 164 9.03 -10.99 12.54
C ARG A 164 9.86 -10.04 11.70
N LEU A 165 9.27 -8.91 11.30
CA LEU A 165 9.89 -7.86 10.48
C LEU A 165 10.56 -6.76 11.31
N GLY A 166 10.56 -6.86 12.63
CA GLY A 166 11.12 -5.87 13.52
C GLY A 166 10.25 -4.62 13.69
N LEU A 167 8.99 -4.64 13.21
CA LEU A 167 8.02 -3.56 13.39
C LEU A 167 7.28 -3.78 14.72
N THR A 168 7.56 -2.97 15.69
CA THR A 168 7.06 -3.10 17.06
C THR A 168 6.77 -1.71 17.67
N GLU A 169 6.15 -1.67 18.82
CA GLU A 169 5.95 -0.43 19.60
C GLU A 169 7.27 0.27 19.98
N LYS A 170 8.40 -0.46 20.01
CA LYS A 170 9.73 0.08 20.33
C LYS A 170 10.48 0.61 19.11
N THR A 171 10.04 0.25 17.93
CA THR A 171 10.57 0.74 16.66
C THR A 171 9.56 1.70 16.03
N HIS A 172 8.74 1.22 15.13
CA HIS A 172 7.59 1.90 14.54
C HIS A 172 6.68 0.87 13.87
N TYR A 173 5.48 1.30 13.51
CA TYR A 173 4.60 0.59 12.59
C TYR A 173 4.52 1.35 11.25
N LEU A 174 3.54 1.02 10.42
CA LEU A 174 3.24 1.71 9.17
C LEU A 174 1.92 2.48 9.31
N ALA A 175 1.77 3.59 8.61
CA ALA A 175 0.45 4.19 8.44
C ALA A 175 -0.50 3.16 7.82
N SER A 176 -1.74 3.08 8.29
CA SER A 176 -2.65 2.03 7.83
C SER A 176 -4.11 2.40 7.97
N THR A 177 -4.91 1.92 7.02
CA THR A 177 -6.37 1.95 7.07
C THR A 177 -6.90 0.52 6.98
N GLY A 178 -7.90 0.18 7.79
CA GLY A 178 -8.55 -1.15 7.76
C GLY A 178 -10.06 -1.00 7.69
N ILE A 179 -10.67 -1.38 6.58
CA ILE A 179 -12.09 -1.18 6.29
C ILE A 179 -12.75 -2.41 5.68
N GLN A 180 -14.08 -2.39 5.63
CA GLN A 180 -14.84 -3.34 4.83
C GLN A 180 -14.42 -3.30 3.38
N GLY A 181 -14.17 -4.45 2.80
CA GLY A 181 -13.92 -4.61 1.38
C GLY A 181 -13.87 -6.07 0.98
N GLN A 182 -13.91 -6.34 -0.31
CA GLN A 182 -13.81 -7.70 -0.82
C GLN A 182 -13.22 -7.72 -2.22
N ILE A 183 -12.68 -8.87 -2.59
CA ILE A 183 -12.24 -9.16 -3.95
C ILE A 183 -13.16 -10.19 -4.60
N ALA A 184 -13.02 -10.38 -5.91
CA ALA A 184 -13.84 -11.32 -6.67
C ALA A 184 -13.72 -12.77 -6.19
N ASP A 185 -12.55 -13.18 -5.70
CA ASP A 185 -12.37 -14.50 -5.10
C ASP A 185 -13.00 -14.55 -3.70
N SER A 186 -14.13 -15.24 -3.59
CA SER A 186 -14.88 -15.39 -2.33
C SER A 186 -14.14 -16.16 -1.24
N ARG A 187 -13.02 -16.80 -1.54
CA ARG A 187 -12.17 -17.49 -0.56
C ARG A 187 -11.19 -16.57 0.14
N SER A 188 -10.92 -15.41 -0.45
CA SER A 188 -10.02 -14.42 0.13
C SER A 188 -10.77 -13.53 1.11
N LEU A 189 -10.31 -13.48 2.35
CA LEU A 189 -10.89 -12.65 3.42
C LEU A 189 -10.30 -11.25 3.46
N VAL A 190 -9.09 -11.07 2.93
CA VAL A 190 -8.33 -9.82 3.03
C VAL A 190 -7.66 -9.49 1.71
N LEU A 191 -7.76 -8.23 1.30
CA LEU A 191 -6.92 -7.63 0.26
C LEU A 191 -6.01 -6.61 0.94
N LEU A 192 -4.73 -6.64 0.61
CA LEU A 192 -3.74 -5.67 1.06
C LEU A 192 -3.31 -4.80 -0.13
N ASP A 193 -3.40 -3.49 0.06
CA ASP A 193 -2.74 -2.49 -0.77
C ASP A 193 -1.61 -1.84 0.04
N ALA A 194 -0.47 -1.57 -0.60
CA ALA A 194 0.69 -0.97 0.05
C ALA A 194 1.34 0.08 -0.85
N TYR A 195 1.75 1.18 -0.23
CA TYR A 195 2.57 2.21 -0.85
C TYR A 195 3.96 2.20 -0.25
N ALA A 196 4.95 2.01 -1.09
CA ALA A 196 6.35 1.97 -0.71
C ALA A 196 7.18 2.87 -1.63
N VAL A 197 8.25 3.45 -1.09
CA VAL A 197 9.21 4.28 -1.82
C VAL A 197 10.59 3.73 -1.58
N ASP A 198 11.30 3.42 -2.66
CA ASP A 198 12.67 2.91 -2.59
C ASP A 198 13.68 4.04 -2.38
N GLY A 199 14.77 3.72 -1.65
CA GLY A 199 15.88 4.64 -1.45
C GLY A 199 15.63 5.80 -0.49
N LEU A 200 14.57 5.75 0.32
CA LEU A 200 14.37 6.69 1.41
C LEU A 200 15.38 6.45 2.54
N GLN A 201 15.89 7.53 3.09
CA GLN A 201 16.67 7.54 4.31
C GLN A 201 15.73 7.62 5.52
N ALA A 202 16.16 7.11 6.66
CA ALA A 202 15.33 7.10 7.87
C ALA A 202 14.94 8.52 8.32
N GLU A 203 15.83 9.48 8.10
CA GLU A 203 15.67 10.90 8.45
C GLU A 203 14.57 11.60 7.63
N GLN A 204 14.22 11.04 6.47
CA GLN A 204 13.12 11.54 5.64
C GLN A 204 11.74 11.15 6.18
N ILE A 205 11.68 10.16 7.08
CA ILE A 205 10.43 9.57 7.53
C ILE A 205 10.14 10.00 8.96
N ARG A 206 8.95 10.56 9.17
CA ARG A 206 8.44 10.93 10.49
C ARG A 206 7.10 10.27 10.73
N PHE A 207 6.97 9.59 11.86
CA PHE A 207 5.70 9.01 12.32
C PHE A 207 4.92 10.04 13.14
N LEU A 208 3.59 10.06 12.97
CA LEU A 208 2.71 11.06 13.55
C LEU A 208 1.81 10.41 14.61
N HIS A 209 1.61 11.11 15.71
CA HIS A 209 0.94 10.57 16.91
C HIS A 209 -0.19 11.45 17.44
N ALA A 210 -0.02 12.78 17.49
CA ALA A 210 -0.95 13.77 18.06
C ALA A 210 -1.50 13.37 19.44
N PRO A 211 -0.66 13.14 20.47
CA PRO A 211 -1.05 12.49 21.75
C PRO A 211 -2.08 13.27 22.57
N GLU A 212 -2.23 14.57 22.35
CA GLU A 212 -3.30 15.37 22.98
C GLU A 212 -4.70 15.05 22.43
N TYR A 213 -4.78 14.46 21.24
CA TYR A 213 -6.02 14.17 20.52
C TYR A 213 -6.29 12.67 20.37
N LEU A 214 -5.23 11.87 20.25
CA LEU A 214 -5.28 10.45 19.89
C LEU A 214 -4.36 9.64 20.79
N ASN A 215 -4.82 8.51 21.29
CA ASN A 215 -3.97 7.57 22.01
C ASN A 215 -3.08 6.75 21.06
N PRO A 216 -1.94 6.22 21.55
CA PRO A 216 -1.14 5.25 20.81
C PRO A 216 -1.96 4.02 20.42
N THR A 217 -1.75 3.53 19.20
CA THR A 217 -2.57 2.44 18.65
C THR A 217 -2.37 1.10 19.36
N TYR A 218 -1.16 0.84 19.86
CA TYR A 218 -0.84 -0.37 20.58
C TYR A 218 -1.57 -0.49 21.93
N GLU A 219 -2.03 0.60 22.53
CA GLU A 219 -2.79 0.59 23.79
C GLU A 219 -4.14 -0.14 23.66
N TYR A 220 -4.73 -0.12 22.47
CA TYR A 220 -5.95 -0.87 22.18
C TYR A 220 -5.73 -2.07 21.23
N GLY A 221 -4.48 -2.54 21.15
CA GLY A 221 -4.10 -3.83 20.60
C GLY A 221 -3.92 -3.87 19.08
N VAL A 222 -3.87 -2.74 18.39
CA VAL A 222 -3.61 -2.69 16.95
C VAL A 222 -2.18 -2.19 16.64
N THR A 223 -1.72 -2.41 15.43
CA THR A 223 -0.33 -2.23 15.01
C THR A 223 -0.26 -1.35 13.76
N PHE A 224 -0.44 -0.03 13.96
CA PHE A 224 -0.26 0.95 12.88
C PHE A 224 0.13 2.32 13.45
N GLU A 225 0.70 3.21 12.63
CA GLU A 225 0.94 4.60 12.96
C GLU A 225 -0.28 5.45 12.58
N ARG A 226 -0.54 6.52 13.33
CA ARG A 226 -1.62 7.47 13.03
C ARG A 226 -1.41 8.20 11.72
N GLY A 227 -0.16 8.34 11.31
CA GLY A 227 0.24 8.87 10.02
C GLY A 227 1.73 8.78 9.83
N THR A 228 2.17 8.98 8.59
CA THR A 228 3.58 9.03 8.22
C THR A 228 3.80 10.22 7.31
N ALA A 229 4.78 11.07 7.64
CA ALA A 229 5.25 12.13 6.77
C ALA A 229 6.58 11.71 6.13
N VAL A 230 6.71 11.95 4.83
CA VAL A 230 7.95 11.73 4.06
C VAL A 230 8.39 13.05 3.49
N GLU A 231 9.61 13.47 3.86
CA GLU A 231 10.20 14.72 3.39
C GLU A 231 11.10 14.49 2.17
N TYR A 232 10.89 15.28 1.14
CA TYR A 232 11.71 15.33 -0.08
C TYR A 232 12.42 16.68 -0.18
N GLY A 233 13.20 16.88 -1.22
CA GLY A 233 13.94 18.13 -1.43
C GLY A 233 13.07 19.36 -1.61
N ASP A 234 11.87 19.20 -2.19
CA ASP A 234 10.97 20.29 -2.55
C ASP A 234 9.62 20.27 -1.84
N ARG A 235 9.26 19.15 -1.18
CA ARG A 235 7.95 18.95 -0.56
C ARG A 235 7.94 17.88 0.52
N LYS A 236 6.82 17.84 1.25
CA LYS A 236 6.48 16.72 2.15
C LYS A 236 5.21 16.03 1.67
N HIS A 237 5.21 14.71 1.64
CA HIS A 237 4.00 13.90 1.52
C HIS A 237 3.60 13.40 2.90
N ILE A 238 2.36 13.65 3.29
CA ILE A 238 1.83 13.30 4.61
C ILE A 238 0.66 12.35 4.42
N PHE A 239 0.82 11.13 4.89
CA PHE A 239 -0.15 10.05 4.79
C PHE A 239 -0.84 9.89 6.13
N ILE A 240 -2.09 10.27 6.23
CA ILE A 240 -2.91 10.10 7.43
C ILE A 240 -3.66 8.76 7.31
N SER A 241 -3.49 7.92 8.31
CA SER A 241 -4.20 6.64 8.47
C SER A 241 -5.69 6.83 8.63
N GLY A 242 -6.44 5.78 8.46
CA GLY A 242 -7.84 5.77 8.82
C GLY A 242 -8.03 6.35 10.23
N THR A 243 -8.71 7.49 10.30
CA THR A 243 -8.92 8.27 11.52
C THR A 243 -10.41 8.38 11.78
N ALA A 244 -10.83 8.06 13.00
CA ALA A 244 -12.22 8.12 13.45
C ALA A 244 -12.42 9.17 14.56
N SER A 245 -13.66 9.29 15.04
CA SER A 245 -14.03 10.18 16.14
C SER A 245 -13.72 9.58 17.50
N ILE A 246 -12.47 9.66 17.92
CA ILE A 246 -12.01 9.21 19.24
C ILE A 246 -11.26 10.32 19.97
N ASP A 247 -11.13 10.17 21.27
CA ASP A 247 -10.26 11.02 22.09
C ASP A 247 -8.88 10.36 22.36
N ASN A 248 -8.07 11.01 23.18
CA ASN A 248 -6.74 10.55 23.57
C ASN A 248 -6.74 9.39 24.59
N ARG A 249 -7.90 8.84 24.92
CA ARG A 249 -8.08 7.59 25.67
C ARG A 249 -8.62 6.48 24.78
N GLY A 250 -8.87 6.77 23.50
CA GLY A 250 -9.43 5.83 22.54
C GLY A 250 -10.95 5.69 22.65
N GLU A 251 -11.60 6.54 23.45
CA GLU A 251 -13.06 6.52 23.61
C GLU A 251 -13.75 7.22 22.46
N VAL A 252 -14.91 6.66 22.06
CA VAL A 252 -15.72 7.24 20.97
C VAL A 252 -16.31 8.57 21.42
N VAL A 253 -16.00 9.63 20.67
CA VAL A 253 -16.58 10.95 20.88
C VAL A 253 -17.83 11.13 20.00
N TYR A 254 -18.92 11.61 20.56
CA TYR A 254 -20.23 11.78 19.91
C TYR A 254 -20.85 10.46 19.41
N PRO A 255 -21.05 9.43 20.28
CA PRO A 255 -21.65 8.18 19.87
C PRO A 255 -23.05 8.41 19.27
N GLY A 256 -23.35 7.76 18.14
CA GLY A 256 -24.61 7.88 17.42
C GLY A 256 -24.85 9.22 16.71
N ASN A 257 -23.90 10.16 16.72
CA ASN A 257 -24.06 11.47 16.10
C ASN A 257 -23.05 11.64 14.95
N ILE A 258 -23.49 11.39 13.72
CA ILE A 258 -22.63 11.45 12.54
C ILE A 258 -21.99 12.84 12.31
N ALA A 259 -22.76 13.92 12.47
CA ALA A 259 -22.22 15.27 12.30
C ALA A 259 -21.15 15.61 13.37
N GLY A 260 -21.39 15.19 14.62
CA GLY A 260 -20.42 15.30 15.71
C GLY A 260 -19.17 14.49 15.44
N GLN A 261 -19.32 13.22 15.03
CA GLN A 261 -18.21 12.35 14.69
C GLN A 261 -17.40 12.90 13.50
N THR A 262 -18.04 13.41 12.47
CA THR A 262 -17.35 14.03 11.32
C THR A 262 -16.47 15.19 11.76
N ARG A 263 -16.97 16.11 12.57
CA ARG A 263 -16.21 17.26 13.05
C ARG A 263 -15.05 16.84 13.95
N ARG A 264 -15.26 15.89 14.87
CA ARG A 264 -14.20 15.39 15.75
C ARG A 264 -13.11 14.67 14.98
N MET A 265 -13.47 13.84 14.03
CA MET A 265 -12.55 13.17 13.13
C MET A 265 -11.65 14.17 12.37
N LEU A 266 -12.23 15.25 11.85
CA LEU A 266 -11.47 16.30 11.16
C LEU A 266 -10.53 17.06 12.10
N LEU A 267 -10.90 17.27 13.36
CA LEU A 267 -9.98 17.83 14.38
C LEU A 267 -8.80 16.89 14.66
N ASN A 268 -9.02 15.59 14.70
CA ASN A 268 -7.97 14.60 14.87
C ASN A 268 -7.00 14.62 13.67
N ILE A 269 -7.53 14.68 12.45
CA ILE A 269 -6.71 14.81 11.22
C ILE A 269 -5.92 16.12 11.23
N GLU A 270 -6.55 17.23 11.59
CA GLU A 270 -5.87 18.53 11.68
C GLU A 270 -4.71 18.50 12.68
N ALA A 271 -4.88 17.86 13.82
CA ALA A 271 -3.83 17.72 14.82
C ALA A 271 -2.61 16.94 14.29
N LEU A 272 -2.86 15.85 13.56
CA LEU A 272 -1.79 15.07 12.91
C LEU A 272 -1.08 15.90 11.82
N LEU A 273 -1.82 16.65 11.01
CA LEU A 273 -1.24 17.52 10.00
C LEU A 273 -0.40 18.64 10.62
N LYS A 274 -0.87 19.25 11.71
CA LYS A 274 -0.10 20.28 12.46
C LYS A 274 1.21 19.70 13.02
N GLU A 275 1.19 18.49 13.55
CA GLU A 275 2.42 17.81 14.00
C GLU A 275 3.42 17.64 12.83
N ALA A 276 2.96 17.38 11.62
CA ALA A 276 3.80 17.29 10.42
C ALA A 276 4.24 18.67 9.86
N GLY A 277 3.81 19.78 10.48
CA GLY A 277 4.06 21.14 9.99
C GLY A 277 3.17 21.53 8.80
N SER A 278 1.98 20.93 8.69
CA SER A 278 1.00 21.10 7.62
C SER A 278 -0.36 21.53 8.17
N SER A 279 -1.36 21.62 7.33
CA SER A 279 -2.71 22.00 7.67
C SER A 279 -3.76 21.34 6.76
N LEU A 280 -5.03 21.51 7.07
CA LEU A 280 -6.14 21.06 6.21
C LEU A 280 -6.12 21.73 4.81
N ALA A 281 -5.49 22.90 4.66
CA ALA A 281 -5.34 23.55 3.36
C ALA A 281 -4.36 22.84 2.41
N ASP A 282 -3.50 21.97 2.94
CA ASP A 282 -2.52 21.20 2.17
C ASP A 282 -3.08 19.84 1.72
N LEU A 283 -4.38 19.55 1.99
CA LEU A 283 -5.00 18.28 1.60
C LEU A 283 -5.05 18.13 0.07
N ALA A 284 -4.47 17.04 -0.42
CA ALA A 284 -4.42 16.69 -1.84
C ALA A 284 -5.51 15.70 -2.25
N LYS A 285 -5.94 14.83 -1.33
CA LYS A 285 -7.06 13.90 -1.52
C LYS A 285 -7.60 13.36 -0.20
N MET A 286 -8.86 12.93 -0.20
CA MET A 286 -9.53 12.27 0.91
C MET A 286 -10.33 11.05 0.44
N ILE A 287 -10.38 9.99 1.26
CA ILE A 287 -11.34 8.90 1.14
C ILE A 287 -12.11 8.82 2.44
N VAL A 288 -13.41 9.01 2.36
CA VAL A 288 -14.32 9.01 3.51
C VAL A 288 -15.13 7.72 3.49
N TYR A 289 -15.06 6.97 4.57
CA TYR A 289 -15.73 5.68 4.74
C TYR A 289 -16.92 5.85 5.67
N LEU A 290 -18.09 5.42 5.23
CA LEU A 290 -19.33 5.45 6.00
C LEU A 290 -19.76 4.04 6.39
N ARG A 291 -20.22 3.88 7.61
CA ARG A 291 -20.81 2.63 8.07
C ARG A 291 -22.25 2.45 7.56
N ASP A 292 -23.01 3.54 7.45
CA ASP A 292 -24.40 3.54 7.00
C ASP A 292 -24.61 4.56 5.88
N ILE A 293 -25.33 4.16 4.83
CA ILE A 293 -25.67 5.02 3.70
C ILE A 293 -26.61 6.17 4.11
N ALA A 294 -27.39 6.01 5.16
CA ALA A 294 -28.28 7.04 5.68
C ALA A 294 -27.53 8.30 6.13
N ASP A 295 -26.25 8.16 6.51
CA ASP A 295 -25.38 9.26 6.93
C ASP A 295 -24.82 10.07 5.76
N TYR A 296 -24.90 9.53 4.53
CA TYR A 296 -24.29 10.14 3.34
C TYR A 296 -24.70 11.59 3.09
N PRO A 297 -25.98 11.98 3.15
CA PRO A 297 -26.36 13.37 2.86
C PRO A 297 -25.70 14.37 3.82
N ILE A 298 -25.67 14.06 5.10
CA ILE A 298 -25.09 14.92 6.15
C ILE A 298 -23.59 15.06 5.95
N VAL A 299 -22.90 13.94 5.71
CA VAL A 299 -21.44 13.93 5.53
C VAL A 299 -21.05 14.62 4.23
N ARG A 300 -21.75 14.36 3.12
CA ARG A 300 -21.56 15.05 1.85
C ARG A 300 -21.61 16.57 2.05
N ASP A 301 -22.68 17.07 2.65
CA ASP A 301 -22.89 18.52 2.81
C ASP A 301 -21.78 19.15 3.67
N LEU A 302 -21.36 18.50 4.75
CA LEU A 302 -20.24 18.94 5.59
C LEU A 302 -18.91 18.95 4.82
N MET A 303 -18.63 17.92 4.03
CA MET A 303 -17.40 17.80 3.26
C MET A 303 -17.36 18.78 2.08
N GLU A 304 -18.49 19.00 1.40
CA GLU A 304 -18.56 19.99 0.32
C GLU A 304 -18.43 21.43 0.84
N GLN A 305 -19.02 21.72 2.00
CA GLN A 305 -18.90 23.03 2.62
C GLN A 305 -17.46 23.34 3.06
N GLN A 306 -16.78 22.37 3.64
CA GLN A 306 -15.45 22.59 4.25
C GLN A 306 -14.31 22.41 3.26
N PHE A 307 -14.45 21.53 2.28
CA PHE A 307 -13.41 21.15 1.32
C PHE A 307 -13.93 21.12 -0.12
N PRO A 308 -14.47 22.25 -0.66
CA PRO A 308 -15.08 22.25 -2.01
C PRO A 308 -14.09 21.82 -3.11
N ASP A 309 -12.83 22.19 -3.00
CA ASP A 309 -11.81 21.99 -4.03
C ASP A 309 -10.91 20.76 -3.79
N VAL A 310 -11.05 20.07 -2.64
CA VAL A 310 -10.25 18.88 -2.35
C VAL A 310 -10.85 17.67 -3.05
N PRO A 311 -10.10 16.95 -3.90
CA PRO A 311 -10.53 15.67 -4.46
C PRO A 311 -10.89 14.68 -3.36
N LYS A 312 -12.15 14.23 -3.34
CA LYS A 312 -12.66 13.34 -2.31
C LYS A 312 -13.65 12.34 -2.86
N VAL A 313 -13.73 11.20 -2.22
CA VAL A 313 -14.78 10.20 -2.46
C VAL A 313 -15.37 9.76 -1.12
N ILE A 314 -16.68 9.64 -1.07
CA ILE A 314 -17.40 9.10 0.07
C ILE A 314 -17.94 7.74 -0.33
N VAL A 315 -17.56 6.69 0.39
CA VAL A 315 -17.91 5.31 0.08
C VAL A 315 -18.62 4.63 1.24
N LEU A 316 -19.58 3.79 0.92
CA LEU A 316 -20.20 2.89 1.90
C LEU A 316 -19.24 1.71 2.13
N ALA A 317 -18.53 1.77 3.22
CA ALA A 317 -17.60 0.72 3.65
C ALA A 317 -17.51 0.75 5.17
N PRO A 318 -18.20 -0.18 5.88
CA PRO A 318 -18.12 -0.27 7.33
C PRO A 318 -16.68 -0.25 7.84
N VAL A 319 -16.45 0.56 8.85
CA VAL A 319 -15.16 0.72 9.50
C VAL A 319 -15.00 -0.33 10.60
N CYS A 320 -13.78 -0.58 11.04
CA CYS A 320 -13.41 -1.74 11.85
C CYS A 320 -13.99 -1.79 13.28
N ARG A 321 -14.76 -0.78 13.72
CA ARG A 321 -15.44 -0.78 15.03
C ARG A 321 -16.87 -0.29 14.90
N PRO A 322 -17.86 -1.00 15.50
CA PRO A 322 -19.30 -0.68 15.35
C PRO A 322 -19.70 0.72 15.79
N GLY A 323 -19.04 1.29 16.80
CA GLY A 323 -19.33 2.64 17.31
C GLY A 323 -18.79 3.78 16.43
N TRP A 324 -17.97 3.47 15.45
CA TRP A 324 -17.43 4.43 14.49
C TRP A 324 -18.34 4.51 13.27
N LEU A 325 -19.04 5.64 13.12
CA LEU A 325 -19.96 5.84 12.01
C LEU A 325 -19.24 6.29 10.75
N ILE A 326 -18.06 6.91 10.92
CA ILE A 326 -17.26 7.48 9.86
C ILE A 326 -15.77 7.31 10.18
N GLU A 327 -14.99 7.12 9.13
CA GLU A 327 -13.53 7.12 9.16
C GLU A 327 -13.03 7.83 7.89
N THR A 328 -11.92 8.53 7.97
CA THR A 328 -11.31 9.17 6.80
C THR A 328 -9.81 8.92 6.79
N GLU A 329 -9.30 8.56 5.63
CA GLU A 329 -7.89 8.61 5.31
C GLU A 329 -7.63 9.76 4.33
N CYS A 330 -6.46 10.38 4.43
CA CYS A 330 -6.13 11.46 3.50
C CYS A 330 -4.62 11.52 3.23
N ILE A 331 -4.30 12.22 2.15
CA ILE A 331 -2.93 12.61 1.81
C ILE A 331 -2.89 14.12 1.74
N ALA A 332 -1.91 14.72 2.42
CA ALA A 332 -1.57 16.13 2.26
C ALA A 332 -0.20 16.27 1.60
N ILE A 333 -0.02 17.34 0.83
CA ILE A 333 1.24 17.69 0.18
C ILE A 333 1.60 19.12 0.57
N LYS A 334 2.66 19.24 1.36
CA LYS A 334 3.19 20.53 1.81
C LYS A 334 4.38 20.95 0.96
N ALA A 335 4.33 22.12 0.36
CA ALA A 335 5.46 22.70 -0.34
C ALA A 335 6.59 23.03 0.65
N GLY A 336 7.82 22.96 0.18
CA GLY A 336 9.03 23.11 0.97
C GLY A 336 9.47 21.78 1.62
N GLY A 337 10.74 21.48 1.52
CA GLY A 337 11.38 20.28 2.03
C GLY A 337 12.83 20.56 2.37
N ASN A 338 13.62 19.51 2.56
CA ASN A 338 15.04 19.60 2.79
C ASN A 338 15.80 19.37 1.46
N PRO A 339 16.49 20.41 0.91
CA PRO A 339 17.21 20.29 -0.37
C PRO A 339 18.29 19.18 -0.43
N GLU A 340 18.72 18.66 0.73
CA GLU A 340 19.68 17.55 0.80
C GLU A 340 19.03 16.20 0.43
N PHE A 341 17.71 16.11 0.48
CA PHE A 341 16.97 14.91 0.13
C PHE A 341 16.64 14.87 -1.37
N ARG A 342 16.59 13.67 -1.92
CA ARG A 342 16.19 13.46 -3.32
C ARG A 342 14.71 13.80 -3.49
N ASN A 343 14.39 14.37 -4.63
CA ASN A 343 13.02 14.43 -5.13
C ASN A 343 12.62 13.07 -5.75
N LEU A 344 11.34 12.75 -5.66
CA LEU A 344 10.77 11.62 -6.40
C LEU A 344 10.63 11.94 -7.88
#